data_b2875c9e904a4aa0176f15896b322cc9
#
_entry.id   b2875c9e904a4aa0176f15896b322cc9
#
_cell.length_a   1.000
_cell.length_b   1.000
_cell.length_c   1.000
_cell.angle_alpha   90.00
_cell.angle_beta   90.00
_cell.angle_gamma   90.00
#
_symmetry.space_group_name_H-M   'P 1'
#
loop_
_entity.id
_entity.type
_entity.pdbx_description
1 polymer ?
#
loop_
_entity_poly.entity_id
_entity_poly.type
_entity_poly.pdbx_seq_one_letter_code
_entity_poly.pdbx_strand_id
1 'polypeptide(L)'
;IISGTGNTKFVVRAPLTVPVKRTINEAFPLRNYIFFEKESSKIPNRYVKLNATQAVNFKPEQLQVTDPTDQTGRSTRQMKAYYNILNILGYRMKQNPTSKITLSGASAGDGAVLGKEYAESVKLYLVDVYGISGDRITTEGRNQPLYPSELPGGTHYLTMLREGDRRVEITSSPVNLLEPLQIVVEQADPLDSRILFNVESDQAVPFKSWKVDV
;
A
#
# COMPACT_ATOMS: atom_id res chain seq x y z
N ILE A 1 33.96 -35.86 -3.89
CA ILE A 1 34.90 -36.80 -4.51
C ILE A 1 34.13 -38.11 -4.69
N ILE A 2 33.77 -38.45 -5.93
CA ILE A 2 33.12 -39.70 -6.26
C ILE A 2 34.26 -40.69 -6.51
N SER A 3 34.52 -41.58 -5.60
CA SER A 3 35.41 -42.74 -5.79
C SER A 3 34.57 -43.98 -6.01
N GLY A 4 34.20 -44.24 -7.22
CA GLY A 4 33.45 -45.41 -7.64
C GLY A 4 33.75 -45.74 -9.08
N THR A 5 33.71 -47.02 -9.45
CA THR A 5 33.98 -47.52 -10.82
C THR A 5 32.76 -47.49 -11.73
N GLY A 6 31.67 -46.90 -11.33
CA GLY A 6 30.43 -46.80 -12.12
C GLY A 6 30.25 -45.45 -12.82
N ASN A 7 29.54 -45.44 -13.93
CA ASN A 7 29.17 -44.22 -14.64
C ASN A 7 28.07 -43.49 -13.88
N THR A 8 28.28 -42.22 -13.58
CA THR A 8 27.28 -41.32 -12.97
C THR A 8 26.95 -40.23 -13.92
N LYS A 9 25.66 -40.04 -14.22
CA LYS A 9 25.16 -39.00 -15.10
C LYS A 9 24.47 -37.92 -14.27
N PHE A 10 24.88 -36.71 -14.45
CA PHE A 10 24.24 -35.54 -13.87
C PHE A 10 23.44 -34.81 -14.94
N VAL A 11 22.18 -34.57 -14.68
CA VAL A 11 21.33 -33.71 -15.53
C VAL A 11 20.85 -32.54 -14.70
N VAL A 12 21.21 -31.38 -15.12
CA VAL A 12 20.76 -30.11 -14.50
C VAL A 12 19.72 -29.47 -15.41
N ARG A 13 18.53 -29.31 -14.89
CA ARG A 13 17.49 -28.52 -15.53
C ARG A 13 17.38 -27.19 -14.81
N ALA A 14 17.84 -26.13 -15.48
CA ALA A 14 17.71 -24.76 -15.01
C ALA A 14 16.36 -24.16 -15.44
N PRO A 15 15.87 -23.13 -14.75
CA PRO A 15 14.74 -22.34 -15.20
C PRO A 15 14.98 -21.80 -16.60
N LEU A 16 13.94 -21.77 -17.41
CA LEU A 16 14.00 -21.08 -18.70
C LEU A 16 14.18 -19.58 -18.43
N THR A 17 15.22 -19.00 -18.99
CA THR A 17 15.57 -17.57 -18.79
C THR A 17 14.65 -16.61 -19.55
N VAL A 18 13.69 -17.14 -20.33
CA VAL A 18 12.72 -16.30 -21.03
C VAL A 18 11.59 -15.94 -20.06
N PRO A 19 11.52 -14.67 -19.62
CA PRO A 19 10.45 -14.26 -18.75
C PRO A 19 9.11 -14.31 -19.48
N VAL A 20 8.10 -14.90 -18.86
CA VAL A 20 6.73 -14.81 -19.33
C VAL A 20 6.09 -13.58 -18.69
N LYS A 21 5.67 -12.65 -19.52
CA LYS A 21 4.87 -11.52 -19.04
C LYS A 21 3.50 -12.00 -18.63
N ARG A 22 3.14 -11.70 -17.39
CA ARG A 22 1.85 -12.01 -16.82
C ARG A 22 1.23 -10.75 -16.22
N THR A 23 -0.01 -10.50 -16.57
CA THR A 23 -0.80 -9.42 -15.99
C THR A 23 -1.41 -9.90 -14.68
N ILE A 24 -1.14 -9.19 -13.59
CA ILE A 24 -1.69 -9.47 -12.26
C ILE A 24 -2.52 -8.27 -11.82
N ASN A 25 -3.70 -8.53 -11.26
CA ASN A 25 -4.51 -7.52 -10.59
C ASN A 25 -4.21 -7.56 -9.10
N GLU A 26 -3.63 -6.49 -8.57
CA GLU A 26 -3.40 -6.29 -7.16
C GLU A 26 -4.49 -5.39 -6.57
N ALA A 27 -5.14 -5.87 -5.51
CA ALA A 27 -6.08 -5.07 -4.73
C ALA A 27 -5.35 -4.49 -3.50
N PHE A 28 -5.38 -3.17 -3.36
CA PHE A 28 -4.84 -2.45 -2.21
C PHE A 28 -5.97 -1.82 -1.41
N PRO A 29 -6.21 -2.26 -0.17
CA PRO A 29 -7.15 -1.60 0.71
C PRO A 29 -6.77 -0.12 0.86
N LEU A 30 -7.73 0.78 0.63
CA LEU A 30 -7.55 2.18 0.98
C LEU A 30 -7.69 2.32 2.49
N ARG A 31 -6.58 2.68 3.14
CA ARG A 31 -6.63 3.07 4.54
C ARG A 31 -7.40 4.38 4.63
N ASN A 32 -8.42 4.41 5.45
CA ASN A 32 -9.26 5.58 5.66
C ASN A 32 -8.67 6.56 6.70
N TYR A 33 -7.35 6.60 6.85
CA TYR A 33 -6.64 7.45 7.79
C TYR A 33 -5.63 8.36 7.08
N ILE A 34 -5.56 9.62 7.53
CA ILE A 34 -4.53 10.57 7.14
C ILE A 34 -3.82 11.00 8.42
N PHE A 35 -2.56 10.62 8.58
CA PHE A 35 -1.77 10.93 9.77
C PHE A 35 -1.13 12.32 9.66
N PHE A 36 -1.06 13.01 10.79
CA PHE A 36 -0.48 14.35 10.91
C PHE A 36 0.79 14.35 11.76
N GLU A 37 1.62 15.35 11.54
CA GLU A 37 2.79 15.58 12.38
C GLU A 37 2.38 16.29 13.68
N LYS A 38 3.19 16.14 14.72
CA LYS A 38 2.96 16.83 15.98
C LYS A 38 2.99 18.35 15.78
N GLU A 39 2.06 19.05 16.42
CA GLU A 39 1.97 20.52 16.41
C GLU A 39 1.80 21.14 15.00
N SER A 40 1.32 20.37 14.03
CA SER A 40 1.13 20.85 12.67
C SER A 40 -0.19 20.36 12.09
N SER A 41 -1.08 21.30 11.74
CA SER A 41 -2.32 21.00 11.01
C SER A 41 -2.15 20.96 9.49
N LYS A 42 -0.92 21.10 8.98
CA LYS A 42 -0.63 20.97 7.55
C LYS A 42 -0.61 19.52 7.13
N ILE A 43 -1.24 19.21 5.99
CA ILE A 43 -1.12 17.87 5.38
C ILE A 43 0.35 17.56 5.15
N PRO A 44 0.90 16.47 5.74
CA PRO A 44 2.32 16.14 5.66
C PRO A 44 2.82 15.93 4.21
N ASN A 45 4.10 16.19 3.99
CA ASN A 45 4.70 16.11 2.66
C ASN A 45 4.81 14.69 2.11
N ARG A 46 4.62 13.65 2.93
CA ARG A 46 4.53 12.27 2.47
C ARG A 46 3.31 12.01 1.58
N TYR A 47 2.23 12.79 1.74
CA TYR A 47 1.07 12.70 0.85
C TYR A 47 1.32 13.50 -0.42
N VAL A 48 0.96 12.89 -1.55
CA VAL A 48 1.03 13.54 -2.85
C VAL A 48 -0.05 14.62 -2.92
N LYS A 49 0.37 15.87 -3.00
CA LYS A 49 -0.53 17.04 -3.15
C LYS A 49 -0.44 17.54 -4.58
N LEU A 50 -1.55 17.54 -5.26
CA LEU A 50 -1.70 18.07 -6.60
C LEU A 50 -2.23 19.51 -6.53
N ASN A 51 -2.01 20.28 -7.59
CA ASN A 51 -2.76 21.52 -7.81
C ASN A 51 -4.04 21.22 -8.62
N ALA A 52 -4.94 22.20 -8.73
CA ALA A 52 -6.22 22.02 -9.43
C ALA A 52 -6.05 21.57 -10.89
N THR A 53 -5.05 22.10 -11.61
CA THR A 53 -4.76 21.70 -12.99
C THR A 53 -4.32 20.25 -13.10
N GLN A 54 -3.46 19.79 -12.19
CA GLN A 54 -3.02 18.42 -12.14
C GLN A 54 -4.16 17.46 -11.73
N ALA A 55 -5.03 17.89 -10.82
CA ALA A 55 -6.16 17.11 -10.33
C ALA A 55 -7.21 16.82 -11.41
N VAL A 56 -7.38 17.72 -12.39
CA VAL A 56 -8.26 17.48 -13.55
C VAL A 56 -7.82 16.26 -14.34
N ASN A 57 -6.52 16.05 -14.46
CA ASN A 57 -5.94 14.96 -15.24
C ASN A 57 -5.62 13.71 -14.41
N PHE A 58 -5.79 13.77 -13.09
CA PHE A 58 -5.49 12.63 -12.24
C PHE A 58 -6.54 11.54 -12.39
N LYS A 59 -6.06 10.30 -12.58
CA LYS A 59 -6.85 9.08 -12.56
C LYS A 59 -6.12 8.02 -11.73
N PRO A 60 -6.82 7.25 -10.89
CA PRO A 60 -6.19 6.17 -10.10
C PRO A 60 -5.41 5.16 -10.95
N GLU A 61 -5.81 4.95 -12.21
CA GLU A 61 -5.14 4.07 -13.16
C GLU A 61 -3.71 4.51 -13.50
N GLN A 62 -3.35 5.79 -13.27
CA GLN A 62 -1.97 6.27 -13.41
C GLN A 62 -1.02 5.72 -12.35
N LEU A 63 -1.56 5.09 -11.31
CA LEU A 63 -0.77 4.40 -10.29
C LEU A 63 -0.38 2.98 -10.72
N GLN A 64 -0.89 2.51 -11.87
CA GLN A 64 -0.49 1.26 -12.47
C GLN A 64 1.01 1.25 -12.77
N VAL A 65 1.60 0.07 -12.71
CA VAL A 65 3.00 -0.15 -13.06
C VAL A 65 3.03 -0.97 -14.34
N THR A 66 3.44 -0.34 -15.42
CA THR A 66 3.52 -0.96 -16.75
C THR A 66 4.86 -1.66 -17.01
N ASP A 67 5.89 -1.32 -16.22
CA ASP A 67 7.18 -1.98 -16.31
C ASP A 67 7.11 -3.36 -15.65
N PRO A 68 7.63 -4.42 -16.29
CA PRO A 68 7.68 -5.74 -15.69
C PRO A 68 8.41 -5.68 -14.35
N THR A 69 7.73 -6.06 -13.29
CA THR A 69 8.32 -6.14 -11.95
C THR A 69 8.32 -7.58 -11.47
N ASP A 70 9.28 -7.93 -10.65
CA ASP A 70 9.22 -9.17 -9.88
C ASP A 70 8.15 -9.06 -8.77
N GLN A 71 7.98 -10.11 -7.97
CA GLN A 71 7.02 -10.11 -6.86
C GLN A 71 7.41 -9.13 -5.73
N THR A 72 8.62 -8.59 -5.76
CA THR A 72 9.07 -7.56 -4.84
C THR A 72 8.36 -6.23 -5.13
N GLY A 73 8.39 -5.30 -4.20
CA GLY A 73 7.83 -3.97 -4.43
C GLY A 73 6.32 -3.84 -4.21
N ARG A 74 5.58 -4.91 -3.84
CA ARG A 74 4.16 -4.79 -3.46
C ARG A 74 3.96 -3.75 -2.35
N SER A 75 4.82 -3.74 -1.33
CA SER A 75 4.77 -2.74 -0.26
C SER A 75 4.97 -1.33 -0.78
N THR A 76 5.86 -1.13 -1.74
CA THR A 76 6.10 0.18 -2.38
C THR A 76 4.87 0.63 -3.16
N ARG A 77 4.23 -0.27 -3.91
CA ARG A 77 2.98 0.03 -4.64
C ARG A 77 1.84 0.37 -3.68
N GLN A 78 1.71 -0.38 -2.59
CA GLN A 78 0.74 -0.10 -1.54
C GLN A 78 0.95 1.28 -0.92
N MET A 79 2.20 1.65 -0.62
CA MET A 79 2.53 2.98 -0.10
C MET A 79 2.28 4.08 -1.13
N LYS A 80 2.54 3.84 -2.41
CA LYS A 80 2.21 4.78 -3.49
C LYS A 80 0.70 5.04 -3.56
N ALA A 81 -0.12 3.99 -3.48
CA ALA A 81 -1.58 4.12 -3.40
C ALA A 81 -2.00 4.90 -2.15
N TYR A 82 -1.42 4.57 -1.00
CA TYR A 82 -1.74 5.21 0.27
C TYR A 82 -1.35 6.71 0.28
N TYR A 83 -0.18 7.08 -0.23
CA TYR A 83 0.21 8.49 -0.31
C TYR A 83 -0.63 9.30 -1.30
N ASN A 84 -1.36 8.64 -2.19
CA ASN A 84 -2.33 9.25 -3.09
C ASN A 84 -3.78 9.21 -2.57
N ILE A 85 -4.01 8.86 -1.31
CA ILE A 85 -5.37 8.69 -0.75
C ILE A 85 -6.26 9.90 -0.98
N LEU A 86 -5.74 11.11 -0.81
CA LEU A 86 -6.47 12.36 -1.02
C LEU A 86 -6.88 12.54 -2.48
N ASN A 87 -6.00 12.18 -3.41
CA ASN A 87 -6.24 12.27 -4.84
C ASN A 87 -7.25 11.22 -5.30
N ILE A 88 -7.14 10.00 -4.80
CA ILE A 88 -8.10 8.92 -5.07
C ILE A 88 -9.48 9.29 -4.54
N LEU A 89 -9.56 9.80 -3.31
CA LEU A 89 -10.81 10.24 -2.69
C LEU A 89 -11.44 11.40 -3.47
N GLY A 90 -10.67 12.43 -3.79
CA GLY A 90 -11.14 13.58 -4.58
C GLY A 90 -11.65 13.17 -5.95
N TYR A 91 -10.92 12.30 -6.66
CA TYR A 91 -11.37 11.74 -7.93
C TYR A 91 -12.70 10.99 -7.79
N ARG A 92 -12.80 10.06 -6.82
CA ARG A 92 -14.02 9.26 -6.59
C ARG A 92 -15.22 10.13 -6.19
N MET A 93 -15.01 11.17 -5.39
CA MET A 93 -16.06 12.12 -5.03
C MET A 93 -16.55 12.92 -6.23
N LYS A 94 -15.68 13.25 -7.20
CA LYS A 94 -16.08 13.88 -8.47
C LYS A 94 -16.94 12.94 -9.32
N GLN A 95 -16.58 11.65 -9.39
CA GLN A 95 -17.35 10.64 -10.13
C GLN A 95 -18.69 10.33 -9.46
N ASN A 96 -18.83 10.59 -8.16
CA ASN A 96 -20.04 10.31 -7.37
C ASN A 96 -20.55 11.61 -6.73
N PRO A 97 -21.28 12.47 -7.47
CA PRO A 97 -21.67 13.80 -7.00
C PRO A 97 -22.57 13.83 -5.76
N THR A 98 -23.29 12.73 -5.49
CA THR A 98 -24.20 12.61 -4.33
C THR A 98 -23.50 12.10 -3.07
N SER A 99 -22.25 11.63 -3.18
CA SER A 99 -21.52 11.08 -2.05
C SER A 99 -21.15 12.18 -1.04
N LYS A 100 -21.15 11.79 0.24
CA LYS A 100 -20.75 12.63 1.36
C LYS A 100 -19.69 11.93 2.19
N ILE A 101 -18.84 12.71 2.83
CA ILE A 101 -17.84 12.19 3.76
C ILE A 101 -17.87 12.95 5.08
N THR A 102 -17.47 12.26 6.15
CA THR A 102 -17.16 12.85 7.42
C THR A 102 -15.68 12.66 7.71
N LEU A 103 -15.01 13.72 8.07
CA LEU A 103 -13.60 13.79 8.44
C LEU A 103 -13.52 14.01 9.95
N SER A 104 -13.14 13.00 10.70
CA SER A 104 -13.00 13.07 12.15
C SER A 104 -11.52 13.15 12.52
N GLY A 105 -11.04 14.35 12.84
CA GLY A 105 -9.64 14.56 13.21
C GLY A 105 -9.40 14.37 14.70
N ALA A 106 -8.33 13.65 15.05
CA ALA A 106 -7.90 13.40 16.42
C ALA A 106 -6.45 13.85 16.64
N SER A 107 -6.18 14.50 17.77
CA SER A 107 -4.89 15.13 18.06
C SER A 107 -3.95 14.30 18.92
N ALA A 108 -4.38 13.11 19.39
CA ALA A 108 -3.65 12.26 20.34
C ALA A 108 -3.40 12.92 21.72
N GLY A 109 -4.36 13.70 22.18
CA GLY A 109 -4.29 14.34 23.50
C GLY A 109 -4.06 15.86 23.49
N ASP A 110 -3.75 16.43 22.32
CA ASP A 110 -3.44 17.87 22.18
C ASP A 110 -4.70 18.76 21.96
N GLY A 111 -5.90 18.20 22.17
CA GLY A 111 -7.19 18.91 22.17
C GLY A 111 -8.01 18.71 20.90
N ALA A 112 -9.33 18.72 21.06
CA ALA A 112 -10.28 18.52 19.96
C ALA A 112 -10.22 19.65 18.90
N VAL A 113 -9.81 20.85 19.28
CA VAL A 113 -9.65 21.98 18.35
C VAL A 113 -8.58 21.67 17.31
N LEU A 114 -7.41 21.21 17.74
CA LEU A 114 -6.33 20.81 16.81
C LEU A 114 -6.76 19.63 15.94
N GLY A 115 -7.50 18.65 16.52
CA GLY A 115 -8.08 17.57 15.74
C GLY A 115 -9.00 18.07 14.63
N LYS A 116 -9.83 19.09 14.92
CA LYS A 116 -10.69 19.71 13.91
C LYS A 116 -9.90 20.43 12.83
N GLU A 117 -8.82 21.11 13.19
CA GLU A 117 -7.94 21.77 12.21
C GLU A 117 -7.32 20.75 11.22
N TYR A 118 -6.99 19.54 11.67
CA TYR A 118 -6.56 18.46 10.77
C TYR A 118 -7.64 18.13 9.75
N ALA A 119 -8.88 17.93 10.21
CA ALA A 119 -10.02 17.64 9.35
C ALA A 119 -10.31 18.78 8.36
N GLU A 120 -10.23 20.04 8.81
CA GLU A 120 -10.40 21.22 7.95
C GLU A 120 -9.31 21.32 6.89
N SER A 121 -8.06 20.98 7.19
CA SER A 121 -6.97 20.98 6.20
C SER A 121 -7.22 19.97 5.08
N VAL A 122 -7.75 18.79 5.42
CA VAL A 122 -8.16 17.80 4.41
C VAL A 122 -9.35 18.29 3.60
N LYS A 123 -10.35 18.87 4.24
CA LYS A 123 -11.51 19.48 3.58
C LYS A 123 -11.09 20.54 2.58
N LEU A 124 -10.24 21.49 3.01
CA LEU A 124 -9.75 22.56 2.15
C LEU A 124 -9.03 22.00 0.92
N TYR A 125 -8.20 20.98 1.08
CA TYR A 125 -7.56 20.33 -0.05
C TYR A 125 -8.58 19.77 -1.07
N LEU A 126 -9.62 19.08 -0.60
CA LEU A 126 -10.64 18.52 -1.48
C LEU A 126 -11.50 19.60 -2.16
N VAL A 127 -11.79 20.69 -1.45
CA VAL A 127 -12.54 21.82 -2.01
C VAL A 127 -11.71 22.56 -3.04
N ASP A 128 -10.50 22.98 -2.68
CA ASP A 128 -9.68 23.87 -3.50
C ASP A 128 -9.08 23.15 -4.71
N VAL A 129 -8.69 21.90 -4.55
CA VAL A 129 -7.98 21.14 -5.60
C VAL A 129 -8.94 20.36 -6.48
N TYR A 130 -9.96 19.74 -5.90
CA TYR A 130 -10.91 18.89 -6.63
C TYR A 130 -12.26 19.58 -6.92
N GLY A 131 -12.50 20.77 -6.36
CA GLY A 131 -13.77 21.49 -6.52
C GLY A 131 -14.96 20.77 -5.88
N ILE A 132 -14.71 19.99 -4.83
CA ILE A 132 -15.78 19.30 -4.10
C ILE A 132 -16.54 20.34 -3.27
N SER A 133 -17.87 20.36 -3.37
CA SER A 133 -18.67 21.29 -2.57
C SER A 133 -18.51 21.01 -1.07
N GLY A 134 -18.28 22.08 -0.30
CA GLY A 134 -17.99 22.01 1.12
C GLY A 134 -19.12 21.45 1.98
N ASP A 135 -20.37 21.50 1.50
CA ASP A 135 -21.57 20.91 2.14
C ASP A 135 -21.60 19.38 2.08
N ARG A 136 -20.76 18.78 1.22
CA ARG A 136 -20.58 17.34 1.12
C ARG A 136 -19.54 16.79 2.09
N ILE A 137 -18.83 17.69 2.82
CA ILE A 137 -17.71 17.31 3.70
C ILE A 137 -18.00 17.88 5.09
N THR A 138 -18.36 16.98 6.00
CA THR A 138 -18.49 17.29 7.43
C THR A 138 -17.15 17.11 8.13
N THR A 139 -16.81 18.01 9.05
CA THR A 139 -15.57 17.95 9.84
C THR A 139 -15.88 17.87 11.32
N GLU A 140 -15.19 17.01 12.02
CA GLU A 140 -15.27 16.84 13.46
C GLU A 140 -13.87 16.89 14.08
N GLY A 141 -13.78 17.40 15.31
CA GLY A 141 -12.56 17.38 16.10
C GLY A 141 -12.73 16.53 17.35
N ARG A 142 -11.70 15.73 17.65
CA ARG A 142 -11.64 14.87 18.84
C ARG A 142 -10.28 15.01 19.50
N ASN A 143 -10.25 14.81 20.82
CA ASN A 143 -8.99 14.74 21.55
C ASN A 143 -8.26 13.41 21.27
N GLN A 144 -9.01 12.31 21.19
CA GLN A 144 -8.53 10.96 20.86
C GLN A 144 -9.39 10.39 19.72
N PRO A 145 -8.84 9.50 18.89
CA PRO A 145 -9.62 8.78 17.90
C PRO A 145 -10.64 7.86 18.58
N LEU A 146 -11.63 7.38 17.82
CA LEU A 146 -12.64 6.47 18.34
C LEU A 146 -12.01 5.15 18.86
N TYR A 147 -10.97 4.69 18.19
CA TYR A 147 -10.19 3.52 18.58
C TYR A 147 -8.72 3.94 18.73
N PRO A 148 -8.31 4.39 19.94
CA PRO A 148 -6.94 4.80 20.18
C PRO A 148 -5.97 3.64 20.06
N SER A 149 -4.79 3.92 19.51
CA SER A 149 -3.65 2.99 19.51
C SER A 149 -3.01 2.92 20.90
N GLU A 150 -2.99 4.06 21.61
CA GLU A 150 -2.56 4.12 23.00
C GLU A 150 -3.67 3.61 23.92
N LEU A 151 -3.45 2.45 24.55
CA LEU A 151 -4.38 1.89 25.54
C LEU A 151 -4.11 2.46 26.93
N PRO A 152 -5.15 2.61 27.79
CA PRO A 152 -4.98 3.03 29.18
C PRO A 152 -3.99 2.14 29.94
N GLY A 153 -2.98 2.75 30.57
CA GLY A 153 -1.96 2.02 31.33
C GLY A 153 -0.82 1.46 30.49
N GLY A 154 -0.82 1.66 29.19
CA GLY A 154 0.30 1.31 28.31
C GLY A 154 1.55 2.13 28.66
N THR A 155 2.75 1.50 28.65
CA THR A 155 4.02 2.16 28.97
C THR A 155 5.05 2.06 27.86
N HIS A 156 4.78 1.22 26.84
CA HIS A 156 5.72 0.96 25.77
C HIS A 156 5.30 1.64 24.46
N TYR A 157 6.26 2.12 23.70
CA TYR A 157 6.08 2.71 22.37
C TYR A 157 5.09 3.89 22.30
N LEU A 158 4.91 4.63 23.39
CA LEU A 158 3.91 5.70 23.50
C LEU A 158 4.01 6.75 22.40
N THR A 159 5.23 7.14 22.03
CA THR A 159 5.46 8.11 20.94
C THR A 159 4.88 7.61 19.63
N MET A 160 5.18 6.36 19.25
CA MET A 160 4.70 5.74 18.01
C MET A 160 3.17 5.55 18.03
N LEU A 161 2.60 5.14 19.18
CA LEU A 161 1.16 4.97 19.34
C LEU A 161 0.43 6.31 19.20
N ARG A 162 0.95 7.38 19.81
CA ARG A 162 0.42 8.74 19.68
C ARG A 162 0.56 9.31 18.28
N GLU A 163 1.64 8.98 17.57
CA GLU A 163 1.76 9.28 16.15
C GLU A 163 0.67 8.61 15.32
N GLY A 164 0.31 7.37 15.66
CA GLY A 164 -0.81 6.65 15.07
C GLY A 164 -2.18 7.27 15.39
N ASP A 165 -2.30 7.94 16.53
CA ASP A 165 -3.55 8.56 16.99
C ASP A 165 -3.72 10.01 16.50
N ARG A 166 -2.66 10.67 16.03
CA ARG A 166 -2.74 11.97 15.33
C ARG A 166 -3.17 11.74 13.89
N ARG A 167 -4.47 11.64 13.66
CA ARG A 167 -5.00 11.30 12.35
C ARG A 167 -6.38 11.89 12.08
N VAL A 168 -6.70 12.00 10.82
CA VAL A 168 -8.07 12.19 10.33
C VAL A 168 -8.61 10.85 9.88
N GLU A 169 -9.72 10.42 10.46
CA GLU A 169 -10.48 9.26 10.04
C GLU A 169 -11.53 9.69 9.01
N ILE A 170 -11.59 8.96 7.90
CA ILE A 170 -12.53 9.23 6.81
C ILE A 170 -13.64 8.19 6.86
N THR A 171 -14.88 8.65 6.96
CA THR A 171 -16.06 7.82 6.72
C THR A 171 -16.83 8.35 5.53
N SER A 172 -17.42 7.47 4.73
CA SER A 172 -18.13 7.85 3.52
C SER A 172 -19.52 7.25 3.45
N SER A 173 -20.40 7.98 2.81
CA SER A 173 -21.74 7.53 2.44
C SER A 173 -22.00 7.89 0.98
N PRO A 174 -22.16 6.92 0.09
CA PRO A 174 -21.99 5.47 0.32
C PRO A 174 -20.54 5.03 0.56
N VAL A 175 -20.34 3.81 1.04
CA VAL A 175 -19.04 3.25 1.41
C VAL A 175 -18.07 3.07 0.23
N ASN A 176 -18.58 3.01 -1.00
CA ASN A 176 -17.82 2.75 -2.23
C ASN A 176 -16.64 3.72 -2.48
N LEU A 177 -16.63 4.90 -1.86
CA LEU A 177 -15.49 5.83 -1.96
C LEU A 177 -14.20 5.26 -1.37
N LEU A 178 -14.31 4.31 -0.43
CA LEU A 178 -13.20 3.69 0.27
C LEU A 178 -12.92 2.25 -0.18
N GLU A 179 -13.56 1.81 -1.26
CA GLU A 179 -13.27 0.50 -1.85
C GLU A 179 -11.80 0.34 -2.20
N PRO A 180 -11.25 -0.89 -2.14
CA PRO A 180 -9.88 -1.16 -2.52
C PRO A 180 -9.53 -0.60 -3.90
N LEU A 181 -8.31 -0.12 -4.05
CA LEU A 181 -7.78 0.29 -5.34
C LEU A 181 -7.27 -0.96 -6.07
N GLN A 182 -7.75 -1.15 -7.30
CA GLN A 182 -7.25 -2.19 -8.19
C GLN A 182 -6.10 -1.61 -9.03
N ILE A 183 -4.92 -2.23 -8.93
CA ILE A 183 -3.75 -1.85 -9.74
C ILE A 183 -3.38 -3.05 -10.59
N VAL A 184 -3.30 -2.82 -11.90
CA VAL A 184 -2.79 -3.79 -12.86
C VAL A 184 -1.28 -3.69 -12.90
N VAL A 185 -0.59 -4.81 -12.74
CA VAL A 185 0.86 -4.91 -12.75
C VAL A 185 1.26 -5.94 -13.81
N GLU A 186 2.21 -5.57 -14.68
CA GLU A 186 2.90 -6.55 -15.52
C GLU A 186 4.03 -7.16 -14.71
N GLN A 187 4.02 -8.48 -14.58
CA GLN A 187 5.04 -9.26 -13.91
C GLN A 187 5.79 -10.10 -14.94
N ALA A 188 7.12 -10.05 -14.90
CA ALA A 188 7.97 -10.93 -15.68
C ALA A 188 8.49 -12.05 -14.76
N ASP A 189 7.83 -13.19 -14.82
CA ASP A 189 8.25 -14.37 -14.05
C ASP A 189 9.03 -15.33 -14.97
N PRO A 190 10.09 -15.99 -14.48
CA PRO A 190 10.64 -17.13 -15.17
C PRO A 190 9.60 -18.26 -15.23
N LEU A 191 9.56 -18.97 -16.36
CA LEU A 191 8.63 -20.11 -16.57
C LEU A 191 8.80 -21.22 -15.56
N ASP A 192 10.00 -21.37 -15.02
CA ASP A 192 10.35 -22.39 -14.05
C ASP A 192 11.29 -21.76 -13.02
N SER A 193 10.88 -21.75 -11.77
CA SER A 193 11.66 -21.20 -10.66
C SER A 193 12.50 -22.27 -9.92
N ARG A 194 12.55 -23.49 -10.47
CA ARG A 194 13.26 -24.62 -9.84
C ARG A 194 14.46 -25.02 -10.67
N ILE A 195 15.58 -25.26 -10.01
CA ILE A 195 16.72 -25.98 -10.55
C ILE A 195 16.59 -27.43 -10.09
N LEU A 196 16.50 -28.35 -11.03
CA LEU A 196 16.42 -29.79 -10.76
C LEU A 196 17.76 -30.43 -11.07
N PHE A 197 18.33 -31.07 -10.09
CA PHE A 197 19.54 -31.89 -10.21
C PHE A 197 19.13 -33.35 -10.16
N ASN A 198 19.19 -34.03 -11.32
CA ASN A 198 18.97 -35.47 -11.39
C ASN A 198 20.32 -36.17 -11.41
N VAL A 199 20.49 -37.06 -10.49
CA VAL A 199 21.71 -37.90 -10.39
C VAL A 199 21.31 -39.34 -10.69
N GLU A 200 21.80 -39.88 -11.78
CA GLU A 200 21.60 -41.26 -12.19
C GLU A 200 22.92 -42.02 -12.03
N SER A 201 22.88 -43.22 -11.52
CA SER A 201 24.03 -44.10 -11.38
C SER A 201 23.66 -45.50 -11.82
N ASP A 202 24.57 -46.17 -12.51
CA ASP A 202 24.48 -47.58 -12.87
C ASP A 202 24.91 -48.53 -11.75
N GLN A 203 25.26 -48.01 -10.58
CA GLN A 203 25.66 -48.80 -9.43
C GLN A 203 24.45 -49.35 -8.66
N ALA A 204 24.56 -50.60 -8.27
CA ALA A 204 23.55 -51.29 -7.45
C ALA A 204 23.47 -50.76 -5.99
N VAL A 205 24.46 -49.98 -5.56
CA VAL A 205 24.53 -49.43 -4.20
C VAL A 205 24.11 -47.94 -4.24
N PRO A 206 23.10 -47.55 -3.45
CA PRO A 206 22.67 -46.14 -3.42
C PRO A 206 23.76 -45.24 -2.85
N PHE A 207 23.77 -43.98 -3.31
CA PHE A 207 24.67 -42.97 -2.76
C PHE A 207 24.43 -42.75 -1.27
N LYS A 208 25.48 -42.69 -0.49
CA LYS A 208 25.41 -42.32 0.92
C LYS A 208 25.09 -40.85 1.11
N SER A 209 25.63 -40.02 0.27
CA SER A 209 25.38 -38.57 0.25
C SER A 209 25.88 -37.98 -1.07
N TRP A 210 25.33 -36.84 -1.45
CA TRP A 210 25.81 -36.00 -2.53
C TRP A 210 25.69 -34.52 -2.13
N LYS A 211 26.49 -33.67 -2.74
CA LYS A 211 26.54 -32.24 -2.45
C LYS A 211 26.58 -31.47 -3.76
N VAL A 212 25.85 -30.35 -3.82
CA VAL A 212 25.93 -29.38 -4.89
C VAL A 212 26.55 -28.12 -4.30
N ASP A 213 27.65 -27.67 -4.86
CA ASP A 213 28.25 -26.40 -4.61
C ASP A 213 27.87 -25.46 -5.77
N VAL A 214 27.26 -24.30 -5.46
CA VAL A 214 26.77 -23.29 -6.42
C VAL A 214 27.57 -22.03 -6.25
#